data_f82cf4e266c848040fd87c5588e84104
#
_entry.id   f82cf4e266c848040fd87c5588e84104
#
_cell.length_a   1.000
_cell.length_b   1.000
_cell.length_c   1.000
_cell.angle_alpha   90.00
_cell.angle_beta   90.00
_cell.angle_gamma   90.00
#
_symmetry.space_group_name_H-M   'P 1'
#
loop_
_entity.id
_entity.type
_entity.pdbx_description
1 polymer ?
#
loop_
_entity_poly.entity_id
_entity_poly.type
_entity_poly.pdbx_seq_one_letter_code
_entity_poly.pdbx_strand_id
1 'polypeptide(L)'
;MSNFHGVCLPVVAAALAFAAAAPAQAQSVCGDRAEIIKVLGSKYKEMPTAFGIAGQRNLVELFTSTTGSWTMLMTEPKGVTCILATGQSWEEVPPNQKLTGL
;
A
#
# COMPACT_ATOMS: atom_id res chain seq x y z
N MET A 1 55.96 3.11 0.41
CA MET A 1 55.56 3.11 0.71
C MET A 1 54.35 3.64 0.92
N SER A 2 53.69 3.78 0.63
CA SER A 2 52.61 4.47 0.81
C SER A 2 51.43 3.75 0.57
N ASN A 3 51.45 2.67 0.54
CA ASN A 3 50.38 2.06 0.22
C ASN A 3 49.34 2.04 1.15
N PHE A 4 49.53 2.22 2.18
CA PHE A 4 48.54 2.11 3.09
C PHE A 4 47.43 2.98 2.88
N HIS A 5 47.49 3.86 2.07
CA HIS A 5 46.45 4.74 2.08
C HIS A 5 45.14 4.10 1.70
N GLY A 6 45.04 3.18 0.91
CA GLY A 6 43.79 2.65 0.49
C GLY A 6 43.02 1.94 1.56
N VAL A 7 43.63 1.77 2.67
CA VAL A 7 43.00 1.00 3.68
C VAL A 7 41.74 1.62 4.24
N CYS A 8 41.67 2.93 4.28
CA CYS A 8 40.54 3.57 4.88
C CYS A 8 39.28 3.52 4.05
N LEU A 9 39.43 3.43 2.76
CA LEU A 9 38.28 3.49 1.88
C LEU A 9 37.25 2.42 2.11
N PRO A 10 37.63 1.19 2.32
CA PRO A 10 36.64 0.14 2.50
C PRO A 10 35.76 0.35 3.70
N VAL A 11 36.29 0.97 4.73
CA VAL A 11 35.52 1.18 5.93
C VAL A 11 34.42 2.19 5.70
N VAL A 12 34.72 3.24 4.97
CA VAL A 12 33.74 4.26 4.68
C VAL A 12 32.62 3.70 3.83
N ALA A 13 32.97 2.87 2.88
CA ALA A 13 31.94 2.28 2.02
C ALA A 13 30.98 1.41 2.81
N ALA A 14 31.49 0.67 3.77
CA ALA A 14 30.64 -0.19 4.57
C ALA A 14 29.64 0.64 5.39
N ALA A 15 30.08 1.75 5.93
CA ALA A 15 29.19 2.58 6.70
C ALA A 15 28.06 3.16 5.85
N LEU A 16 28.39 3.56 4.63
CA LEU A 16 27.38 4.10 3.76
C LEU A 16 26.34 3.05 3.37
N ALA A 17 26.79 1.85 3.11
CA ALA A 17 25.88 0.78 2.75
C ALA A 17 24.91 0.49 3.88
N PHE A 18 25.39 0.56 5.11
CA PHE A 18 24.54 0.28 6.21
C PHE A 18 23.49 1.38 6.40
N ALA A 19 23.86 2.61 6.21
CA ALA A 19 22.92 3.71 6.32
C ALA A 19 21.83 3.61 5.25
N ALA A 20 22.17 3.08 4.09
CA ALA A 20 21.20 2.95 3.02
C ALA A 20 20.23 1.80 3.24
N ALA A 21 20.48 0.97 4.22
CA ALA A 21 19.61 -0.16 4.48
C ALA A 21 18.46 0.19 5.42
N ALA A 22 18.23 1.45 5.68
CA ALA A 22 17.11 1.85 6.52
C ALA A 22 15.81 1.35 5.90
N PRO A 23 14.89 0.84 6.72
CA PRO A 23 13.65 0.31 6.20
C PRO A 23 12.86 1.39 5.49
N ALA A 24 12.35 1.02 4.33
CA ALA A 24 11.50 1.93 3.60
C ALA A 24 10.17 2.01 4.33
N GLN A 25 9.77 3.20 4.65
CA GLN A 25 8.46 3.42 5.20
C GLN A 25 7.47 3.40 4.07
N ALA A 26 6.44 2.60 4.21
CA ALA A 26 5.36 2.62 3.25
C ALA A 26 4.69 3.96 3.38
N GLN A 27 4.77 4.77 2.35
CA GLN A 27 4.13 6.07 2.38
C GLN A 27 2.74 5.92 1.83
N SER A 28 1.77 6.43 2.57
CA SER A 28 0.40 6.43 2.10
C SER A 28 0.27 7.35 0.90
N VAL A 29 -0.39 6.87 -0.12
CA VAL A 29 -0.73 7.71 -1.25
C VAL A 29 -2.08 8.29 -0.94
N CYS A 30 -2.14 9.60 -0.81
CA CYS A 30 -3.37 10.29 -0.48
C CYS A 30 -3.69 11.35 -1.51
N GLY A 31 -4.95 11.70 -1.64
CA GLY A 31 -5.36 12.73 -2.58
C GLY A 31 -6.86 12.86 -2.62
N ASP A 32 -7.32 13.44 -3.71
CA ASP A 32 -8.75 13.65 -3.94
C ASP A 32 -9.41 12.33 -4.29
N ARG A 33 -10.51 12.02 -3.62
CA ARG A 33 -11.20 10.76 -3.80
C ARG A 33 -11.64 10.53 -5.25
N ALA A 34 -12.19 11.56 -5.87
CA ALA A 34 -12.69 11.41 -7.23
C ALA A 34 -11.55 11.07 -8.21
N GLU A 35 -10.39 11.67 -8.01
CA GLU A 35 -9.25 11.39 -8.87
C GLU A 35 -8.73 9.96 -8.66
N ILE A 36 -8.67 9.53 -7.43
CA ILE A 36 -8.21 8.18 -7.14
C ILE A 36 -9.15 7.15 -7.74
N ILE A 37 -10.45 7.34 -7.54
CA ILE A 37 -11.45 6.41 -8.07
C ILE A 37 -11.41 6.37 -9.59
N LYS A 38 -11.17 7.50 -10.22
CA LYS A 38 -11.08 7.55 -11.66
C LYS A 38 -9.90 6.70 -12.17
N VAL A 39 -8.77 6.78 -11.50
CA VAL A 39 -7.62 5.98 -11.88
C VAL A 39 -7.88 4.49 -11.63
N LEU A 40 -8.50 4.15 -10.51
CA LEU A 40 -8.83 2.75 -10.23
C LEU A 40 -9.74 2.19 -11.31
N GLY A 41 -10.73 2.95 -11.74
CA GLY A 41 -11.66 2.49 -12.77
C GLY A 41 -11.03 2.39 -14.14
N SER A 42 -10.32 3.44 -14.55
CA SER A 42 -9.81 3.48 -15.92
C SER A 42 -8.55 2.64 -16.11
N LYS A 43 -7.66 2.65 -15.12
CA LYS A 43 -6.38 1.99 -15.29
C LYS A 43 -6.40 0.56 -14.76
N TYR A 44 -7.07 0.32 -13.67
CA TYR A 44 -7.06 -1.00 -13.03
C TYR A 44 -8.36 -1.74 -13.16
N LYS A 45 -9.37 -1.12 -13.74
CA LYS A 45 -10.68 -1.73 -13.95
C LYS A 45 -11.31 -2.18 -12.63
N GLU A 46 -11.03 -1.42 -11.58
CA GLU A 46 -11.59 -1.72 -10.27
C GLU A 46 -12.81 -0.88 -10.00
N MET A 47 -13.80 -1.50 -9.37
CA MET A 47 -15.05 -0.86 -9.04
C MET A 47 -15.35 -1.09 -7.57
N PRO A 48 -16.14 -0.20 -6.94
CA PRO A 48 -16.46 -0.37 -5.53
C PRO A 48 -17.24 -1.66 -5.31
N THR A 49 -16.80 -2.42 -4.34
CA THR A 49 -17.38 -3.72 -4.03
C THR A 49 -17.98 -3.74 -2.63
N ALA A 50 -17.37 -3.04 -1.69
CA ALA A 50 -17.82 -3.04 -0.30
C ALA A 50 -17.34 -1.78 0.37
N PHE A 51 -17.99 -1.42 1.47
CA PHE A 51 -17.53 -0.30 2.27
C PHE A 51 -17.94 -0.48 3.72
N GLY A 52 -17.30 0.26 4.59
CA GLY A 52 -17.64 0.29 6.01
C GLY A 52 -17.17 1.59 6.62
N ILE A 53 -17.59 1.84 7.85
CA ILE A 53 -17.16 3.01 8.59
C ILE A 53 -16.20 2.55 9.67
N ALA A 54 -15.07 3.21 9.75
CA ALA A 54 -14.04 2.89 10.73
C ALA A 54 -13.76 4.08 11.61
N GLY A 55 -13.54 3.81 12.90
CA GLY A 55 -13.23 4.86 13.85
C GLY A 55 -14.33 5.90 13.89
N GLN A 56 -13.92 7.16 13.85
CA GLN A 56 -14.88 8.25 13.97
C GLN A 56 -15.24 8.78 12.59
N ARG A 57 -16.01 7.97 11.85
CA ARG A 57 -16.59 8.43 10.58
C ARG A 57 -15.62 8.41 9.40
N ASN A 58 -14.61 7.58 9.44
CA ASN A 58 -13.78 7.38 8.27
C ASN A 58 -14.43 6.34 7.38
N LEU A 59 -14.53 6.63 6.10
CA LEU A 59 -15.11 5.71 5.14
C LEU A 59 -14.02 4.79 4.62
N VAL A 60 -14.20 3.49 4.79
CA VAL A 60 -13.28 2.50 4.23
C VAL A 60 -13.98 1.83 3.06
N GLU A 61 -13.32 1.77 1.91
CA GLU A 61 -13.92 1.21 0.71
C GLU A 61 -12.99 0.18 0.09
N LEU A 62 -13.59 -0.88 -0.43
CA LEU A 62 -12.87 -1.90 -1.17
C LEU A 62 -13.25 -1.80 -2.64
N PHE A 63 -12.25 -1.73 -3.49
CA PHE A 63 -12.42 -1.73 -4.94
C PHE A 63 -11.78 -2.99 -5.49
N THR A 64 -12.48 -3.67 -6.38
CA THR A 64 -11.95 -4.90 -6.97
C THR A 64 -12.19 -4.93 -8.46
N SER A 65 -11.36 -5.69 -9.18
CA SER A 65 -11.52 -5.95 -10.59
C SER A 65 -11.91 -7.40 -10.82
N THR A 66 -12.38 -7.70 -12.02
CA THR A 66 -12.73 -9.08 -12.36
C THR A 66 -11.50 -9.98 -12.46
N THR A 67 -10.32 -9.41 -12.58
CA THR A 67 -9.09 -10.19 -12.64
C THR A 67 -8.45 -10.38 -11.27
N GLY A 68 -9.08 -9.86 -10.23
CA GLY A 68 -8.61 -10.08 -8.88
C GLY A 68 -7.77 -8.98 -8.27
N SER A 69 -7.45 -7.94 -8.99
CA SER A 69 -6.75 -6.82 -8.37
C SER A 69 -7.68 -6.09 -7.42
N TRP A 70 -7.13 -5.52 -6.36
CA TRP A 70 -7.97 -4.84 -5.38
C TRP A 70 -7.22 -3.70 -4.72
N THR A 71 -7.99 -2.75 -4.24
CA THR A 71 -7.47 -1.56 -3.55
C THR A 71 -8.41 -1.21 -2.40
N MET A 72 -7.84 -0.92 -1.25
CA MET A 72 -8.62 -0.48 -0.11
C MET A 72 -8.30 0.97 0.17
N LEU A 73 -9.34 1.78 0.24
CA LEU A 73 -9.22 3.23 0.46
C LEU A 73 -9.82 3.60 1.81
N MET A 74 -9.28 4.66 2.40
CA MET A 74 -9.93 5.27 3.55
C MET A 74 -10.06 6.76 3.30
N THR A 75 -11.25 7.30 3.52
CA THR A 75 -11.54 8.71 3.33
C THR A 75 -11.95 9.32 4.66
N GLU A 76 -11.27 10.41 5.01
CA GLU A 76 -11.60 11.14 6.24
C GLU A 76 -12.83 12.02 6.02
N PRO A 77 -13.50 12.41 7.10
CA PRO A 77 -14.67 13.28 6.95
C PRO A 77 -14.40 14.57 6.20
N LYS A 78 -13.16 15.04 6.22
CA LYS A 78 -12.79 16.25 5.48
C LYS A 78 -12.56 16.00 4.00
N GLY A 79 -12.58 14.75 3.59
CA GLY A 79 -12.52 14.43 2.17
C GLY A 79 -11.20 13.91 1.63
N VAL A 80 -10.15 13.90 2.42
CA VAL A 80 -8.89 13.35 1.95
C VAL A 80 -8.98 11.83 1.94
N THR A 81 -8.59 11.24 0.83
CA THR A 81 -8.60 9.78 0.66
C THR A 81 -7.19 9.26 0.55
N CYS A 82 -6.91 8.17 1.26
CA CYS A 82 -5.61 7.52 1.21
C CYS A 82 -5.78 6.06 0.83
N ILE A 83 -4.80 5.53 0.11
CA ILE A 83 -4.75 4.12 -0.21
C ILE A 83 -4.16 3.39 0.99
N LEU A 84 -4.94 2.48 1.57
CA LEU A 84 -4.47 1.69 2.71
C LEU A 84 -3.67 0.47 2.26
N ALA A 85 -4.13 -0.18 1.20
CA ALA A 85 -3.50 -1.41 0.74
C ALA A 85 -3.95 -1.71 -0.68
N THR A 86 -3.12 -2.42 -1.41
CA THR A 86 -3.46 -2.91 -2.74
C THR A 86 -2.92 -4.32 -2.86
N GLY A 87 -3.49 -5.09 -3.78
CA GLY A 87 -3.01 -6.44 -3.98
C GLY A 87 -3.66 -7.11 -5.16
N GLN A 88 -3.47 -8.41 -5.23
CA GLN A 88 -3.98 -9.26 -6.28
C GLN A 88 -4.73 -10.42 -5.66
N SER A 89 -5.41 -11.16 -6.50
CA SER A 89 -6.05 -12.41 -6.10
C SER A 89 -7.12 -12.23 -5.02
N TRP A 90 -7.91 -11.19 -5.16
CA TRP A 90 -9.04 -11.01 -4.26
C TRP A 90 -10.05 -12.13 -4.51
N GLU A 91 -10.53 -12.77 -3.44
CA GLU A 91 -11.55 -13.80 -3.53
C GLU A 91 -12.56 -13.60 -2.42
N GLU A 92 -13.83 -13.83 -2.75
CA GLU A 92 -14.88 -13.76 -1.78
C GLU A 92 -14.98 -15.10 -1.06
N VAL A 93 -15.22 -15.07 0.23
CA VAL A 93 -15.44 -16.28 1.00
C VAL A 93 -16.93 -16.63 0.90
N PRO A 94 -17.28 -17.84 0.50
CA PRO A 94 -18.69 -18.21 0.42
C PRO A 94 -19.37 -18.08 1.79
N PRO A 95 -20.62 -17.61 1.83
CA PRO A 95 -21.28 -17.31 3.10
C PRO A 95 -21.36 -18.47 4.06
N ASN A 96 -21.43 -19.69 3.53
CA ASN A 96 -21.57 -20.88 4.38
C ASN A 96 -20.26 -21.51 4.80
N GLN A 97 -19.14 -20.97 4.40
CA GLN A 97 -17.89 -21.64 4.61
C GLN A 97 -17.27 -21.23 5.92
N LYS A 98 -16.87 -22.20 6.71
CA LYS A 98 -16.17 -21.91 7.94
C LYS A 98 -14.71 -21.66 7.65
N LEU A 99 -14.16 -20.61 8.24
CA LEU A 99 -12.76 -20.29 8.10
C LEU A 99 -12.02 -20.89 9.28
N THR A 100 -11.75 -22.18 9.20
CA THR A 100 -11.00 -22.83 10.27
C THR A 100 -9.53 -22.74 9.97
N GLY A 101 -8.73 -22.56 11.00
CA GLY A 101 -7.30 -22.48 10.83
C GLY A 101 -6.78 -21.08 10.61
N LEU A 102 -7.62 -20.09 10.73
CA LEU A 102 -7.19 -18.70 10.60
C LEU A 102 -6.88 -18.09 11.94
#